data_7e151a55dd5c3f40442852488a8570e3
#
_entry.id   7e151a55dd5c3f40442852488a8570e3
#
_cell.length_a   1.000
_cell.length_b   1.000
_cell.length_c   1.000
_cell.angle_alpha   90.00
_cell.angle_beta   90.00
_cell.angle_gamma   90.00
#
_symmetry.space_group_name_H-M   'P 1'
#
loop_
_entity.id
_entity.type
_entity.pdbx_description
1 polymer ?
#
loop_
_entity_poly.entity_id
_entity_poly.type
_entity_poly.pdbx_seq_one_letter_code
_entity_poly.pdbx_strand_id
1 'polypeptide(L)'
;KTTESGYITVIASNPKNKIVLYDSKKNRLTESTIAKYGVTYGVPKGRTYYIKVWSPASEDGGYTLVAKNRKISEKSGSSKSNAVEIKKNTTIKGTMETGVKRADWYKIRLTSKRSVELSWKARTNEKMKLAIYQGSRKIDTKTLTYADASYKLKSVGKWPKDTYYLKVYTDTEKSSGWYILRWK
;
A
#
# COMPACT_ATOMS: atom_id res chain seq x y z
N LYS A 1 -2.04 7.47 19.49
CA LYS A 1 -1.02 8.29 18.81
C LYS A 1 0.03 7.36 18.19
N THR A 2 0.42 7.60 16.92
CA THR A 2 1.45 6.80 16.24
C THR A 2 2.85 7.15 16.74
N THR A 3 3.65 6.14 17.01
CA THR A 3 5.04 6.28 17.49
C THR A 3 6.04 6.29 16.34
N GLU A 4 5.67 5.69 15.19
CA GLU A 4 6.52 5.53 14.02
C GLU A 4 5.77 5.89 12.73
N SER A 5 6.50 6.44 11.76
CA SER A 5 6.03 6.50 10.36
C SER A 5 6.06 5.10 9.74
N GLY A 6 4.99 4.71 9.06
CA GLY A 6 4.84 3.39 8.47
C GLY A 6 3.38 2.98 8.39
N TYR A 7 2.98 1.97 9.15
CA TYR A 7 1.59 1.52 9.15
C TYR A 7 1.10 1.08 10.52
N ILE A 8 -0.20 1.15 10.72
CA ILE A 8 -0.89 0.48 11.83
C ILE A 8 -1.70 -0.71 11.27
N THR A 9 -1.69 -1.81 12.01
CA THR A 9 -2.63 -2.91 11.79
C THR A 9 -3.58 -2.96 12.96
N VAL A 10 -4.88 -2.92 12.66
CA VAL A 10 -5.97 -2.99 13.64
C VAL A 10 -6.67 -4.33 13.48
N ILE A 11 -6.75 -5.09 14.55
CA ILE A 11 -7.37 -6.42 14.59
C ILE A 11 -8.45 -6.39 15.67
N ALA A 12 -9.68 -6.77 15.31
CA ALA A 12 -10.74 -7.08 16.26
C ALA A 12 -10.94 -8.59 16.30
N SER A 13 -11.11 -9.16 17.49
CA SER A 13 -11.28 -10.61 17.68
C SER A 13 -12.54 -11.16 17.01
N ASN A 14 -13.62 -10.38 16.97
CA ASN A 14 -14.81 -10.76 16.23
C ASN A 14 -14.63 -10.42 14.74
N PRO A 15 -14.63 -11.44 13.83
CA PRO A 15 -14.38 -11.23 12.40
C PRO A 15 -15.51 -10.50 11.66
N LYS A 16 -16.69 -10.39 12.24
CA LYS A 16 -17.83 -9.66 11.67
C LYS A 16 -17.76 -8.16 11.94
N ASN A 17 -16.94 -7.74 12.90
CA ASN A 17 -16.78 -6.33 13.23
C ASN A 17 -16.21 -5.53 12.05
N LYS A 18 -16.72 -4.33 11.90
CA LYS A 18 -16.22 -3.34 10.94
C LYS A 18 -15.38 -2.30 11.66
N ILE A 19 -14.33 -1.85 10.99
CA ILE A 19 -13.38 -0.87 11.50
C ILE A 19 -13.38 0.33 10.57
N VAL A 20 -13.43 1.52 11.16
CA VAL A 20 -13.30 2.81 10.46
C VAL A 20 -12.25 3.65 11.20
N LEU A 21 -11.38 4.30 10.46
CA LEU A 21 -10.37 5.20 10.98
C LEU A 21 -10.82 6.65 10.83
N TYR A 22 -10.57 7.44 11.85
CA TYR A 22 -10.80 8.89 11.91
C TYR A 22 -9.52 9.61 12.28
N ASP A 23 -9.36 10.87 11.86
CA ASP A 23 -8.28 11.75 12.29
C ASP A 23 -8.50 12.32 13.70
N SER A 24 -7.58 13.18 14.16
CA SER A 24 -7.65 13.85 15.45
C SER A 24 -8.85 14.81 15.60
N LYS A 25 -9.40 15.29 14.49
CA LYS A 25 -10.58 16.17 14.44
C LYS A 25 -11.88 15.37 14.26
N LYS A 26 -11.80 14.02 14.30
CA LYS A 26 -12.91 13.09 14.07
C LYS A 26 -13.46 13.11 12.63
N ASN A 27 -12.68 13.58 11.66
CA ASN A 27 -13.02 13.43 10.25
C ASN A 27 -12.78 11.97 9.84
N ARG A 28 -13.72 11.40 9.10
CA ARG A 28 -13.64 10.03 8.61
C ARG A 28 -12.59 9.89 7.51
N LEU A 29 -11.56 9.07 7.73
CA LEU A 29 -10.45 8.88 6.80
C LEU A 29 -10.60 7.66 5.90
N THR A 30 -11.39 6.66 6.30
CA THR A 30 -11.51 5.39 5.55
C THR A 30 -12.95 4.94 5.41
N GLU A 31 -13.21 4.09 4.42
CA GLU A 31 -14.44 3.31 4.40
C GLU A 31 -14.41 2.23 5.49
N SER A 32 -15.58 1.68 5.78
CA SER A 32 -15.72 0.59 6.73
C SER A 32 -15.17 -0.70 6.15
N THR A 33 -14.25 -1.34 6.86
CA THR A 33 -13.59 -2.57 6.44
C THR A 33 -13.84 -3.68 7.47
N ILE A 34 -14.11 -4.90 7.00
CA ILE A 34 -14.32 -6.08 7.86
C ILE A 34 -12.99 -6.45 8.54
N ALA A 35 -13.04 -6.69 9.86
CA ALA A 35 -11.86 -6.92 10.67
C ALA A 35 -11.23 -8.33 10.57
N LYS A 36 -11.78 -9.23 9.76
CA LYS A 36 -11.47 -10.68 9.72
C LYS A 36 -9.98 -11.04 9.69
N TYR A 37 -9.14 -10.22 9.03
CA TYR A 37 -7.70 -10.48 8.89
C TYR A 37 -6.82 -9.33 9.41
N GLY A 38 -7.44 -8.41 10.15
CA GLY A 38 -6.81 -7.14 10.50
C GLY A 38 -6.78 -6.16 9.33
N VAL A 39 -7.06 -4.91 9.62
CA VAL A 39 -7.05 -3.82 8.64
C VAL A 39 -5.77 -3.03 8.79
N THR A 40 -5.14 -2.72 7.66
CA THR A 40 -3.84 -2.03 7.67
C THR A 40 -3.98 -0.65 7.04
N TYR A 41 -3.45 0.35 7.73
CA TYR A 41 -3.48 1.75 7.34
C TYR A 41 -2.07 2.33 7.34
N GLY A 42 -1.68 3.03 6.27
CA GLY A 42 -0.44 3.81 6.23
C GLY A 42 -0.59 5.07 7.08
N VAL A 43 0.40 5.37 7.91
CA VAL A 43 0.35 6.48 8.87
C VAL A 43 1.70 7.16 9.05
N PRO A 44 1.77 8.50 9.17
CA PRO A 44 2.95 9.20 9.62
C PRO A 44 3.12 9.09 11.14
N LYS A 45 4.33 9.38 11.62
CA LYS A 45 4.65 9.47 13.05
C LYS A 45 3.95 10.65 13.70
N GLY A 46 3.57 10.50 14.96
CA GLY A 46 3.07 11.59 15.82
C GLY A 46 1.61 11.97 15.61
N ARG A 47 0.89 11.32 14.69
CA ARG A 47 -0.53 11.61 14.45
C ARG A 47 -1.42 10.83 15.43
N THR A 48 -2.51 11.45 15.83
CA THR A 48 -3.57 10.80 16.62
C THR A 48 -4.68 10.33 15.69
N TYR A 49 -5.10 9.09 15.87
CA TYR A 49 -6.22 8.49 15.15
C TYR A 49 -7.22 7.93 16.15
N TYR A 50 -8.50 7.98 15.78
CA TYR A 50 -9.57 7.29 16.49
C TYR A 50 -10.04 6.11 15.65
N ILE A 51 -10.30 5.01 16.31
CA ILE A 51 -10.75 3.77 15.69
C ILE A 51 -12.18 3.53 16.16
N LYS A 52 -13.14 3.55 15.22
CA LYS A 52 -14.51 3.11 15.47
C LYS A 52 -14.63 1.64 15.10
N VAL A 53 -15.08 0.84 16.05
CA VAL A 53 -15.43 -0.57 15.87
C VAL A 53 -16.93 -0.70 16.06
N TRP A 54 -17.60 -1.42 15.17
CA TRP A 54 -19.02 -1.69 15.28
C TRP A 54 -19.40 -2.99 14.59
N SER A 55 -20.47 -3.62 15.06
CA SER A 55 -21.08 -4.80 14.44
C SER A 55 -22.28 -4.37 13.61
N PRO A 56 -22.47 -4.87 12.38
CA PRO A 56 -23.64 -4.57 11.57
C PRO A 56 -24.89 -5.36 11.97
N ALA A 57 -24.75 -6.37 12.82
CA ALA A 57 -25.84 -7.20 13.31
C ALA A 57 -26.02 -7.01 14.82
N SER A 58 -27.22 -7.28 15.32
CA SER A 58 -27.58 -7.27 16.74
C SER A 58 -26.90 -8.35 17.59
N GLU A 59 -25.75 -8.85 17.15
CA GLU A 59 -24.95 -9.81 17.90
C GLU A 59 -24.16 -9.05 18.98
N ASP A 60 -24.69 -9.02 20.18
CA ASP A 60 -24.01 -8.59 21.38
C ASP A 60 -22.86 -9.55 21.68
N GLY A 61 -21.67 -9.17 21.33
CA GLY A 61 -20.45 -9.92 21.63
C GLY A 61 -19.31 -8.97 21.95
N GLY A 62 -18.70 -9.17 23.10
CA GLY A 62 -17.45 -8.50 23.45
C GLY A 62 -16.38 -8.73 22.37
N TYR A 63 -15.47 -7.79 22.21
CA TYR A 63 -14.32 -7.95 21.34
C TYR A 63 -13.05 -7.44 21.99
N THR A 64 -11.94 -8.04 21.61
CA THR A 64 -10.60 -7.50 21.92
C THR A 64 -10.10 -6.73 20.70
N LEU A 65 -9.62 -5.52 20.92
CA LEU A 65 -9.01 -4.68 19.89
C LEU A 65 -7.50 -4.63 20.08
N VAL A 66 -6.76 -4.96 19.05
CA VAL A 66 -5.29 -4.83 19.01
C VAL A 66 -4.91 -3.89 17.90
N ALA A 67 -4.14 -2.84 18.23
CA ALA A 67 -3.56 -1.91 17.27
C ALA A 67 -2.03 -1.96 17.38
N LYS A 68 -1.35 -2.30 16.28
CA LYS A 68 0.12 -2.38 16.22
C LYS A 68 0.66 -1.38 15.22
N ASN A 69 1.51 -0.45 15.67
CA ASN A 69 2.24 0.48 14.79
C ASN A 69 3.61 -0.11 14.43
N ARG A 70 3.93 -0.12 13.15
CA ARG A 70 5.20 -0.65 12.62
C ARG A 70 5.86 0.37 11.70
N LYS A 71 7.18 0.51 11.86
CA LYS A 71 8.02 1.41 11.07
C LYS A 71 8.21 0.90 9.63
N ILE A 72 8.12 1.80 8.68
CA ILE A 72 8.69 1.66 7.33
C ILE A 72 9.49 2.92 7.03
N SER A 73 10.77 2.74 6.73
CA SER A 73 11.61 3.81 6.21
C SER A 73 11.47 3.81 4.70
N GLU A 74 10.72 4.78 4.19
CA GLU A 74 10.41 4.90 2.78
C GLU A 74 11.40 5.81 2.07
N LYS A 75 11.76 5.43 0.83
CA LYS A 75 12.43 6.29 -0.15
C LYS A 75 11.68 6.14 -1.46
N SER A 76 10.86 7.11 -1.81
CA SER A 76 10.11 7.15 -3.07
C SER A 76 10.25 8.52 -3.73
N GLY A 77 10.06 8.59 -5.04
CA GLY A 77 9.87 9.86 -5.73
C GLY A 77 8.40 10.29 -5.68
N SER A 78 8.13 11.58 -5.54
CA SER A 78 6.76 12.12 -5.58
C SER A 78 6.24 12.29 -7.01
N SER A 79 7.12 12.20 -8.01
CA SER A 79 6.80 12.33 -9.43
C SER A 79 7.68 11.40 -10.27
N LYS A 80 7.32 11.25 -11.54
CA LYS A 80 8.12 10.47 -12.49
C LYS A 80 9.50 11.03 -12.71
N SER A 81 9.68 12.36 -12.73
CA SER A 81 10.96 13.04 -12.93
C SER A 81 11.94 12.77 -11.78
N ASN A 82 11.46 12.68 -10.56
CA ASN A 82 12.25 12.38 -9.37
C ASN A 82 12.13 10.92 -8.89
N ALA A 83 11.71 10.00 -9.78
CA ALA A 83 11.57 8.59 -9.48
C ALA A 83 12.87 7.98 -8.92
N VAL A 84 12.75 7.28 -7.79
CA VAL A 84 13.89 6.61 -7.13
C VAL A 84 14.27 5.34 -7.87
N GLU A 85 15.54 5.13 -8.11
CA GLU A 85 16.03 3.93 -8.82
C GLU A 85 16.04 2.71 -7.90
N ILE A 86 15.43 1.62 -8.36
CA ILE A 86 15.49 0.32 -7.72
C ILE A 86 16.60 -0.50 -8.39
N LYS A 87 17.64 -0.83 -7.65
CA LYS A 87 18.68 -1.75 -8.12
C LYS A 87 18.14 -3.18 -8.22
N LYS A 88 18.68 -3.93 -9.17
CA LYS A 88 18.33 -5.36 -9.33
C LYS A 88 18.51 -6.11 -8.00
N ASN A 89 17.57 -7.00 -7.69
CA ASN A 89 17.53 -7.80 -6.45
C ASN A 89 17.34 -7.01 -5.14
N THR A 90 17.15 -5.69 -5.21
CA THR A 90 16.88 -4.87 -4.04
C THR A 90 15.39 -4.85 -3.71
N THR A 91 15.06 -4.92 -2.43
CA THR A 91 13.69 -4.82 -1.92
C THR A 91 13.43 -3.39 -1.46
N ILE A 92 12.38 -2.79 -2.00
CA ILE A 92 11.83 -1.50 -1.56
C ILE A 92 10.59 -1.75 -0.72
N LYS A 93 10.43 -0.96 0.34
CA LYS A 93 9.22 -0.92 1.18
C LYS A 93 8.69 0.50 1.19
N GLY A 94 7.37 0.64 1.10
CA GLY A 94 6.71 1.95 1.14
C GLY A 94 5.32 1.88 1.75
N THR A 95 4.73 3.05 1.94
CA THR A 95 3.39 3.21 2.51
C THR A 95 2.55 4.19 1.70
N MET A 96 1.26 3.89 1.56
CA MET A 96 0.24 4.85 1.13
C MET A 96 -0.43 5.39 2.37
N GLU A 97 -0.22 6.67 2.65
CA GLU A 97 -0.75 7.34 3.83
C GLU A 97 -2.27 7.50 3.75
N THR A 98 -2.94 7.25 4.87
CA THR A 98 -4.39 7.46 5.02
C THR A 98 -4.75 8.95 4.99
N GLY A 99 -5.81 9.29 4.27
CA GLY A 99 -6.29 10.67 4.14
C GLY A 99 -5.51 11.50 3.12
N VAL A 100 -4.60 10.87 2.36
CA VAL A 100 -3.79 11.55 1.35
C VAL A 100 -3.78 10.76 0.05
N LYS A 101 -4.20 11.39 -1.03
CA LYS A 101 -4.05 10.83 -2.37
C LYS A 101 -2.65 11.15 -2.88
N ARG A 102 -1.77 10.15 -2.90
CA ARG A 102 -0.39 10.29 -3.38
C ARG A 102 0.01 9.14 -4.29
N ALA A 103 1.16 9.29 -4.93
CA ALA A 103 1.79 8.24 -5.71
C ALA A 103 3.28 8.22 -5.42
N ASP A 104 3.84 7.02 -5.30
CA ASP A 104 5.25 6.75 -5.15
C ASP A 104 5.81 6.31 -6.49
N TRP A 105 6.89 6.95 -6.91
CA TRP A 105 7.51 6.70 -8.19
C TRP A 105 8.89 6.10 -8.05
N TYR A 106 9.10 5.03 -8.80
CA TYR A 106 10.36 4.32 -8.91
C TYR A 106 10.75 4.16 -10.36
N LYS A 107 12.02 3.85 -10.61
CA LYS A 107 12.52 3.50 -11.93
C LYS A 107 13.43 2.29 -11.90
N ILE A 108 13.44 1.54 -12.99
CA ILE A 108 14.33 0.43 -13.30
C ILE A 108 15.07 0.80 -14.58
N ARG A 109 16.39 0.75 -14.56
CA ARG A 109 17.20 0.96 -15.76
C ARG A 109 17.70 -0.37 -16.30
N LEU A 110 17.29 -0.71 -17.51
CA LEU A 110 17.80 -1.86 -18.24
C LEU A 110 18.89 -1.38 -19.21
N THR A 111 20.11 -1.79 -18.95
CA THR A 111 21.27 -1.47 -19.79
C THR A 111 21.39 -2.36 -21.03
N SER A 112 20.65 -3.47 -21.06
CA SER A 112 20.54 -4.40 -22.17
C SER A 112 19.15 -5.06 -22.20
N LYS A 113 18.78 -5.66 -23.33
CA LYS A 113 17.54 -6.47 -23.48
C LYS A 113 17.60 -7.69 -22.56
N ARG A 114 16.63 -7.84 -21.65
CA ARG A 114 16.57 -8.97 -20.68
C ARG A 114 15.17 -9.29 -20.22
N SER A 115 15.00 -10.49 -19.67
CA SER A 115 13.79 -10.85 -18.94
C SER A 115 13.72 -10.11 -17.61
N VAL A 116 12.52 -9.71 -17.19
CA VAL A 116 12.24 -9.00 -15.95
C VAL A 116 11.23 -9.81 -15.15
N GLU A 117 11.53 -10.07 -13.91
CA GLU A 117 10.58 -10.53 -12.91
C GLU A 117 10.34 -9.41 -11.91
N LEU A 118 9.11 -8.93 -11.81
CA LEU A 118 8.70 -7.93 -10.83
C LEU A 118 7.77 -8.59 -9.82
N SER A 119 8.11 -8.51 -8.55
CA SER A 119 7.24 -8.93 -7.46
C SER A 119 6.74 -7.71 -6.69
N TRP A 120 5.45 -7.68 -6.45
CA TRP A 120 4.77 -6.66 -5.67
C TRP A 120 3.86 -7.32 -4.63
N LYS A 121 4.03 -6.94 -3.38
CA LYS A 121 3.20 -7.36 -2.25
C LYS A 121 2.64 -6.12 -1.59
N ALA A 122 1.36 -6.14 -1.25
CA ALA A 122 0.71 -5.05 -0.52
C ALA A 122 -0.27 -5.58 0.52
N ARG A 123 -0.49 -4.76 1.54
CA ARG A 123 -1.61 -4.87 2.47
C ARG A 123 -2.30 -3.53 2.50
N THR A 124 -3.55 -3.49 2.13
CA THR A 124 -4.35 -2.27 2.00
C THR A 124 -5.71 -2.45 2.64
N ASN A 125 -6.33 -1.38 3.09
CA ASN A 125 -7.71 -1.40 3.58
C ASN A 125 -8.75 -1.48 2.44
N GLU A 126 -8.39 -1.07 1.21
CA GLU A 126 -9.26 -1.13 0.03
C GLU A 126 -8.51 -1.61 -1.21
N LYS A 127 -7.95 -0.68 -1.98
CA LYS A 127 -7.27 -0.95 -3.25
C LYS A 127 -5.95 -0.20 -3.34
N MET A 128 -4.92 -0.86 -3.85
CA MET A 128 -3.64 -0.25 -4.20
C MET A 128 -3.27 -0.67 -5.61
N LYS A 129 -2.71 0.23 -6.39
CA LYS A 129 -2.36 0.00 -7.79
C LYS A 129 -0.87 0.14 -8.05
N LEU A 130 -0.38 -0.68 -8.95
CA LEU A 130 0.95 -0.58 -9.53
C LEU A 130 0.81 -0.40 -11.04
N ALA A 131 1.21 0.75 -11.55
CA ALA A 131 1.31 0.99 -13.00
C ALA A 131 2.77 0.93 -13.45
N ILE A 132 3.00 0.34 -14.62
CA ILE A 132 4.30 0.19 -15.25
C ILE A 132 4.31 1.02 -16.53
N TYR A 133 5.37 1.80 -16.72
CA TYR A 133 5.57 2.64 -17.90
C TYR A 133 6.92 2.34 -18.56
N GLN A 134 6.94 2.42 -19.88
CA GLN A 134 8.14 2.52 -20.69
C GLN A 134 8.18 3.92 -21.29
N GLY A 135 9.15 4.72 -20.92
CA GLY A 135 9.10 6.15 -21.26
C GLY A 135 7.80 6.80 -20.78
N SER A 136 7.02 7.42 -21.67
CA SER A 136 5.70 7.99 -21.35
C SER A 136 4.54 6.98 -21.47
N ARG A 137 4.74 5.89 -22.19
CA ARG A 137 3.70 4.89 -22.46
C ARG A 137 3.46 3.99 -21.25
N LYS A 138 2.24 3.96 -20.78
CA LYS A 138 1.81 2.97 -19.77
C LYS A 138 1.65 1.61 -20.45
N ILE A 139 2.34 0.59 -19.94
CA ILE A 139 2.36 -0.76 -20.52
C ILE A 139 1.55 -1.78 -19.71
N ASP A 140 1.40 -1.57 -18.39
CA ASP A 140 0.58 -2.45 -17.55
C ASP A 140 0.05 -1.69 -16.33
N THR A 141 -1.03 -2.20 -15.73
CA THR A 141 -1.54 -1.76 -14.44
C THR A 141 -2.15 -2.96 -13.71
N LYS A 142 -1.71 -3.17 -12.48
CA LYS A 142 -2.27 -4.19 -11.58
C LYS A 142 -2.88 -3.53 -10.35
N THR A 143 -3.97 -4.12 -9.89
CA THR A 143 -4.65 -3.72 -8.65
C THR A 143 -4.56 -4.87 -7.67
N LEU A 144 -4.17 -4.57 -6.42
CA LEU A 144 -4.34 -5.45 -5.28
C LEU A 144 -5.42 -4.88 -4.39
N THR A 145 -6.31 -5.74 -3.94
CA THR A 145 -7.39 -5.41 -3.03
C THR A 145 -7.03 -5.82 -1.60
N TYR A 146 -7.89 -5.53 -0.66
CA TYR A 146 -7.79 -5.99 0.72
C TYR A 146 -7.58 -7.53 0.82
N ALA A 147 -8.20 -8.31 -0.05
CA ALA A 147 -8.08 -9.77 -0.07
C ALA A 147 -6.79 -10.26 -0.76
N ASP A 148 -6.23 -9.47 -1.69
CA ASP A 148 -5.07 -9.84 -2.48
C ASP A 148 -3.78 -9.42 -1.76
N ALA A 149 -2.87 -10.36 -1.55
CA ALA A 149 -1.64 -10.08 -0.79
C ALA A 149 -0.41 -9.87 -1.66
N SER A 150 -0.38 -10.40 -2.89
CA SER A 150 0.84 -10.34 -3.73
C SER A 150 0.56 -10.53 -5.20
N TYR A 151 1.44 -9.98 -6.02
CA TYR A 151 1.47 -10.11 -7.46
C TYR A 151 2.90 -10.34 -7.94
N LYS A 152 3.07 -11.27 -8.87
CA LYS A 152 4.32 -11.50 -9.59
C LYS A 152 4.08 -11.33 -11.09
N LEU A 153 4.86 -10.44 -11.70
CA LEU A 153 4.95 -10.31 -13.14
C LEU A 153 6.23 -10.99 -13.60
N LYS A 154 6.10 -12.01 -14.45
CA LYS A 154 7.22 -12.46 -15.31
C LYS A 154 6.97 -11.87 -16.69
N SER A 155 7.95 -11.19 -17.24
CA SER A 155 7.85 -10.69 -18.61
C SER A 155 7.68 -11.85 -19.58
N VAL A 156 6.69 -11.75 -20.46
CA VAL A 156 6.61 -12.58 -21.65
C VAL A 156 7.62 -12.02 -22.65
N GLY A 157 8.76 -12.72 -22.80
CA GLY A 157 9.89 -12.23 -23.59
C GLY A 157 10.82 -11.28 -22.85
N LYS A 158 11.77 -10.73 -23.59
CA LYS A 158 12.80 -9.82 -23.05
C LYS A 158 12.38 -8.36 -23.25
N TRP A 159 12.42 -7.60 -22.18
CA TRP A 159 12.23 -6.14 -22.24
C TRP A 159 13.43 -5.47 -22.91
N PRO A 160 13.24 -4.51 -23.82
CA PRO A 160 14.30 -3.73 -24.42
C PRO A 160 15.16 -2.98 -23.41
N LYS A 161 16.38 -2.56 -23.81
CA LYS A 161 17.16 -1.55 -23.09
C LYS A 161 16.35 -0.26 -23.02
N ASP A 162 15.99 0.16 -21.82
CA ASP A 162 15.22 1.38 -21.57
C ASP A 162 15.14 1.70 -20.07
N THR A 163 14.54 2.84 -19.73
CA THR A 163 14.13 3.18 -18.36
C THR A 163 12.64 2.90 -18.21
N TYR A 164 12.31 2.00 -17.29
CA TYR A 164 10.93 1.67 -16.91
C TYR A 164 10.57 2.36 -15.60
N TYR A 165 9.37 2.91 -15.55
CA TYR A 165 8.88 3.58 -14.34
C TYR A 165 7.76 2.76 -13.71
N LEU A 166 7.80 2.70 -12.40
CA LEU A 166 6.82 2.03 -11.57
C LEU A 166 6.12 3.09 -10.73
N LYS A 167 4.80 3.16 -10.83
CA LYS A 167 3.96 4.05 -10.02
C LYS A 167 3.12 3.21 -9.08
N VAL A 168 3.37 3.28 -7.77
CA VAL A 168 2.46 2.75 -6.75
C VAL A 168 1.54 3.87 -6.31
N TYR A 169 0.23 3.63 -6.28
CA TYR A 169 -0.74 4.68 -5.95
C TYR A 169 -2.07 4.12 -5.48
N THR A 170 -2.89 4.99 -4.91
CA THR A 170 -4.29 4.75 -4.60
C THR A 170 -5.18 5.68 -5.42
N ASP A 171 -6.39 5.24 -5.77
CA ASP A 171 -7.33 6.07 -6.53
C ASP A 171 -8.00 7.12 -5.64
N THR A 172 -8.16 6.81 -4.36
CA THR A 172 -8.82 7.65 -3.38
C THR A 172 -7.92 7.91 -2.17
N GLU A 173 -8.16 8.97 -1.44
CA GLU A 173 -7.50 9.27 -0.16
C GLU A 173 -7.91 8.30 0.97
N LYS A 174 -9.02 7.56 0.79
CA LYS A 174 -9.52 6.57 1.73
C LYS A 174 -8.75 5.26 1.68
N SER A 175 -8.11 4.97 0.56
CA SER A 175 -7.27 3.78 0.36
C SER A 175 -5.87 4.02 0.90
N SER A 176 -5.37 3.12 1.72
CA SER A 176 -4.06 3.21 2.35
C SER A 176 -3.47 1.84 2.68
N GLY A 177 -2.24 1.80 3.15
CA GLY A 177 -1.58 0.56 3.53
C GLY A 177 -0.07 0.59 3.35
N TRP A 178 0.54 -0.58 3.22
CA TRP A 178 1.97 -0.72 2.92
C TRP A 178 2.19 -1.65 1.73
N TYR A 179 3.37 -1.54 1.10
CA TYR A 179 3.78 -2.40 -0.02
C TYR A 179 5.26 -2.73 0.01
N ILE A 180 5.60 -3.76 -0.74
CA ILE A 180 6.98 -4.21 -1.01
C ILE A 180 7.11 -4.40 -2.52
N LEU A 181 8.17 -3.84 -3.10
CA LEU A 181 8.57 -4.03 -4.49
C LEU A 181 9.96 -4.66 -4.57
N ARG A 182 10.13 -5.55 -5.52
CA ARG A 182 11.44 -6.13 -5.90
C ARG A 182 11.41 -6.51 -7.36
N TRP A 183 12.53 -6.34 -8.07
CA TRP A 183 12.72 -6.88 -9.42
C TRP A 183 14.02 -7.68 -9.54
N LYS A 184 14.03 -8.64 -10.51
CA LYS A 184 15.15 -9.52 -10.83
C LYS A 184 15.42 -9.51 -12.32
#